data_64821e0e44f558831d5d291c391a8af5
#
_entry.id   64821e0e44f558831d5d291c391a8af5
#
_cell.length_a   1.000
_cell.length_b   1.000
_cell.length_c   1.000
_cell.angle_alpha   90.00
_cell.angle_beta   90.00
_cell.angle_gamma   90.00
#
_symmetry.space_group_name_H-M   'P 1'
#
loop_
_entity.id
_entity.type
_entity.pdbx_description
1 polymer ?
#
loop_
_entity_poly.entity_id
_entity_poly.type
_entity_poly.pdbx_seq_one_letter_code
_entity_poly.pdbx_strand_id
1 'polypeptide(L)'
;MAATEQQHERALEIFLDERPELRVELDHLNPLLAQAKGETAAQYRAERLHEAFEAEAERLGLFAWELTLQLTAASPQEYQAQRLEVHREVAEMAGMEWAEYCELHGLKVKH
;
A
#
# COMPACT_ATOMS: atom_id res chain seq x y z
N MET A 1 -0.58 13.97 4.60
CA MET A 1 -1.11 13.45 3.34
C MET A 1 -0.64 12.02 3.09
N ALA A 2 -1.51 11.16 2.61
CA ALA A 2 -1.11 9.79 2.23
C ALA A 2 -0.05 9.84 1.13
N ALA A 3 0.55 8.69 0.82
CA ALA A 3 1.57 8.58 -0.22
C ALA A 3 1.07 9.15 -1.55
N THR A 4 1.96 9.82 -2.28
CA THR A 4 1.64 10.35 -3.60
C THR A 4 1.48 9.22 -4.61
N GLU A 5 0.85 9.52 -5.74
CA GLU A 5 0.70 8.57 -6.83
C GLU A 5 2.06 8.05 -7.32
N GLN A 6 3.05 8.94 -7.41
CA GLN A 6 4.42 8.56 -7.80
C GLN A 6 5.07 7.62 -6.80
N GLN A 7 4.86 7.87 -5.51
CA GLN A 7 5.36 6.98 -4.45
C GLN A 7 4.70 5.61 -4.55
N HIS A 8 3.40 5.58 -4.82
CA HIS A 8 2.67 4.33 -4.97
C HIS A 8 3.17 3.51 -6.16
N GLU A 9 3.37 4.16 -7.32
CA GLU A 9 3.93 3.49 -8.49
C GLU A 9 5.32 2.92 -8.21
N ARG A 10 6.17 3.69 -7.53
CA ARG A 10 7.50 3.23 -7.14
C ARG A 10 7.42 2.04 -6.19
N ALA A 11 6.49 2.08 -5.23
CA ALA A 11 6.29 0.97 -4.30
C ALA A 11 5.87 -0.30 -5.04
N LEU A 12 5.01 -0.18 -6.06
CA LEU A 12 4.59 -1.32 -6.88
C LEU A 12 5.77 -1.91 -7.65
N GLU A 13 6.67 -1.08 -8.18
CA GLU A 13 7.89 -1.55 -8.86
C GLU A 13 8.80 -2.32 -7.91
N ILE A 14 9.03 -1.76 -6.73
CA ILE A 14 9.84 -2.41 -5.69
C ILE A 14 9.20 -3.74 -5.28
N PHE A 15 7.90 -3.74 -5.10
CA PHE A 15 7.12 -4.91 -4.72
C PHE A 15 7.30 -6.04 -5.74
N LEU A 16 7.22 -5.72 -7.05
CA LEU A 16 7.44 -6.68 -8.13
C LEU A 16 8.88 -7.16 -8.20
N ASP A 17 9.85 -6.26 -8.00
CA ASP A 17 11.27 -6.62 -8.03
C ASP A 17 11.62 -7.63 -6.94
N GLU A 18 10.95 -7.55 -5.81
CA GLU A 18 11.12 -8.49 -4.70
C GLU A 18 10.35 -9.81 -4.91
N ARG A 19 9.47 -9.86 -5.89
CA ARG A 19 8.60 -11.01 -6.18
C ARG A 19 8.64 -11.38 -7.66
N PRO A 20 9.76 -11.97 -8.13
CA PRO A 20 9.89 -12.35 -9.54
C PRO A 20 8.84 -13.34 -9.99
N GLU A 21 8.37 -14.21 -9.11
CA GLU A 21 7.31 -15.18 -9.40
C GLU A 21 5.99 -14.49 -9.73
N LEU A 22 5.66 -13.44 -8.99
CA LEU A 22 4.45 -12.64 -9.23
C LEU A 22 4.57 -11.91 -10.58
N ARG A 23 5.74 -11.38 -10.89
CA ARG A 23 5.98 -10.70 -12.18
C ARG A 23 5.72 -11.66 -13.34
N VAL A 24 6.23 -12.88 -13.27
CA VAL A 24 6.01 -13.92 -14.28
C VAL A 24 4.52 -14.22 -14.41
N GLU A 25 3.83 -14.41 -13.29
CA GLU A 25 2.40 -14.67 -13.27
C GLU A 25 1.60 -13.56 -13.96
N LEU A 26 1.90 -12.30 -13.62
CA LEU A 26 1.22 -11.14 -14.21
C LEU A 26 1.50 -10.99 -15.70
N ASP A 27 2.70 -11.36 -16.15
CA ASP A 27 3.07 -11.28 -17.55
C ASP A 27 2.43 -12.38 -18.40
N HIS A 28 1.87 -13.40 -17.77
CA HIS A 28 1.25 -14.56 -18.44
C HIS A 28 -0.25 -14.69 -18.15
N LEU A 29 -0.90 -13.60 -17.77
CA LEU A 29 -2.35 -13.59 -17.54
C LEU A 29 -3.11 -13.91 -18.84
N ASN A 30 -4.19 -14.68 -18.70
CA ASN A 30 -5.03 -15.03 -19.84
C ASN A 30 -5.81 -13.79 -20.32
N PRO A 31 -5.59 -13.33 -21.57
CA PRO A 31 -6.29 -12.15 -22.09
C PRO A 31 -7.82 -12.32 -22.17
N LEU A 32 -8.31 -13.55 -22.22
CA LEU A 32 -9.74 -13.81 -22.22
C LEU A 32 -10.41 -13.37 -20.92
N LEU A 33 -9.69 -13.41 -19.80
CA LEU A 33 -10.21 -12.95 -18.54
C LEU A 33 -10.42 -11.42 -18.52
N ALA A 34 -9.49 -10.69 -19.14
CA ALA A 34 -9.63 -9.24 -19.29
C ALA A 34 -10.84 -8.91 -20.17
N GLN A 35 -10.99 -9.61 -21.28
CA GLN A 35 -12.14 -9.42 -22.19
C GLN A 35 -13.46 -9.69 -21.47
N ALA A 36 -13.52 -10.76 -20.68
CA ALA A 36 -14.74 -11.10 -19.93
C ALA A 36 -15.16 -10.00 -18.96
N LYS A 37 -14.20 -9.22 -18.44
CA LYS A 37 -14.47 -8.11 -17.54
C LYS A 37 -14.64 -6.77 -18.26
N GLY A 38 -14.50 -6.75 -19.59
CA GLY A 38 -14.55 -5.50 -20.35
C GLY A 38 -13.35 -4.61 -20.16
N GLU A 39 -12.19 -5.19 -19.80
CA GLU A 39 -10.96 -4.46 -19.53
C GLU A 39 -9.90 -4.75 -20.59
N THR A 40 -8.94 -3.82 -20.73
CA THR A 40 -7.74 -4.09 -21.52
C THR A 40 -6.83 -5.03 -20.71
N ALA A 41 -5.88 -5.68 -21.40
CA ALA A 41 -4.90 -6.54 -20.74
C ALA A 41 -4.09 -5.74 -19.70
N ALA A 42 -3.73 -4.50 -20.02
CA ALA A 42 -2.98 -3.63 -19.10
C ALA A 42 -3.80 -3.27 -17.86
N GLN A 43 -5.08 -2.97 -18.02
CA GLN A 43 -5.97 -2.68 -16.89
C GLN A 43 -6.14 -3.89 -15.98
N TYR A 44 -6.34 -5.06 -16.59
CA TYR A 44 -6.50 -6.31 -15.84
C TYR A 44 -5.23 -6.63 -15.04
N ARG A 45 -4.06 -6.48 -15.67
CA ARG A 45 -2.77 -6.69 -15.01
C ARG A 45 -2.58 -5.74 -13.82
N ALA A 46 -2.87 -4.46 -14.02
CA ALA A 46 -2.74 -3.45 -12.97
C ALA A 46 -3.65 -3.78 -11.78
N GLU A 47 -4.88 -4.21 -12.05
CA GLU A 47 -5.83 -4.58 -11.00
C GLU A 47 -5.34 -5.80 -10.21
N ARG A 48 -4.80 -6.82 -10.89
CA ARG A 48 -4.24 -8.00 -10.22
C ARG A 48 -3.02 -7.63 -9.36
N LEU A 49 -2.19 -6.72 -9.85
CA LEU A 49 -1.05 -6.23 -9.08
C LEU A 49 -1.50 -5.50 -7.82
N HIS A 50 -2.50 -4.62 -7.93
CA HIS A 50 -3.07 -3.92 -6.79
C HIS A 50 -3.65 -4.88 -5.76
N GLU A 51 -4.36 -5.91 -6.18
CA GLU A 51 -4.90 -6.93 -5.28
C GLU A 51 -3.80 -7.65 -4.52
N ALA A 52 -2.71 -8.01 -5.20
CA ALA A 52 -1.57 -8.67 -4.56
C ALA A 52 -0.91 -7.74 -3.53
N PHE A 53 -0.79 -6.46 -3.87
CA PHE A 53 -0.21 -5.45 -2.99
C PHE A 53 -1.06 -5.26 -1.73
N GLU A 54 -2.38 -5.12 -1.90
CA GLU A 54 -3.31 -4.96 -0.78
C GLU A 54 -3.33 -6.21 0.11
N ALA A 55 -3.27 -7.41 -0.50
CA ALA A 55 -3.21 -8.66 0.25
C ALA A 55 -1.96 -8.74 1.13
N GLU A 56 -0.81 -8.28 0.60
CA GLU A 56 0.42 -8.24 1.38
C GLU A 56 0.33 -7.23 2.52
N ALA A 57 -0.24 -6.06 2.27
CA ALA A 57 -0.46 -5.07 3.32
C ALA A 57 -1.33 -5.66 4.43
N GLU A 58 -2.43 -6.30 4.07
CA GLU A 58 -3.33 -6.94 5.02
C GLU A 58 -2.60 -8.02 5.84
N ARG A 59 -1.79 -8.84 5.18
CA ARG A 59 -0.98 -9.88 5.85
C ARG A 59 -0.05 -9.28 6.91
N LEU A 60 0.48 -8.10 6.63
CA LEU A 60 1.38 -7.38 7.53
C LEU A 60 0.65 -6.55 8.60
N GLY A 61 -0.68 -6.49 8.53
CA GLY A 61 -1.47 -5.65 9.43
C GLY A 61 -1.37 -4.18 9.11
N LEU A 62 -1.11 -3.83 7.84
CA LEU A 62 -0.93 -2.46 7.39
C LEU A 62 -2.05 -2.04 6.44
N PHE A 63 -2.31 -0.74 6.38
CA PHE A 63 -3.07 -0.19 5.25
C PHE A 63 -2.17 -0.16 4.01
N ALA A 64 -2.76 -0.13 2.83
CA ALA A 64 -2.00 -0.10 1.58
C ALA A 64 -1.05 1.11 1.53
N TRP A 65 -1.48 2.29 2.00
CA TRP A 65 -0.62 3.48 2.03
C TRP A 65 0.57 3.32 3.00
N GLU A 66 0.39 2.56 4.09
CA GLU A 66 1.49 2.28 5.01
C GLU A 66 2.54 1.40 4.34
N LEU A 67 2.12 0.40 3.58
CA LEU A 67 3.05 -0.44 2.83
C LEU A 67 3.78 0.37 1.77
N THR A 68 3.08 1.28 1.09
CA THR A 68 3.69 2.20 0.13
C THR A 68 4.82 3.01 0.78
N LEU A 69 4.56 3.58 1.95
CA LEU A 69 5.57 4.34 2.68
C LEU A 69 6.74 3.46 3.11
N GLN A 70 6.46 2.26 3.60
CA GLN A 70 7.49 1.33 4.05
C GLN A 70 8.46 0.98 2.92
N LEU A 71 7.96 0.73 1.73
CA LEU A 71 8.76 0.34 0.57
C LEU A 71 9.55 1.51 -0.02
N THR A 72 9.06 2.74 0.10
CA THR A 72 9.68 3.91 -0.51
C THR A 72 10.50 4.77 0.45
N ALA A 73 10.41 4.53 1.76
CA ALA A 73 11.18 5.29 2.74
C ALA A 73 12.67 4.96 2.64
N ALA A 74 13.51 5.96 2.89
CA ALA A 74 14.97 5.80 2.84
C ALA A 74 15.51 5.05 4.07
N SER A 75 14.78 5.04 5.17
CA SER A 75 15.19 4.39 6.41
C SER A 75 13.98 4.00 7.24
N PRO A 76 14.13 3.06 8.20
CA PRO A 76 13.04 2.73 9.13
C PRO A 76 12.56 3.94 9.94
N GLN A 77 13.47 4.86 10.29
CA GLN A 77 13.13 6.07 11.02
C GLN A 77 12.25 7.01 10.18
N GLU A 78 12.62 7.17 8.91
CA GLU A 78 11.82 7.97 7.98
C GLU A 78 10.42 7.38 7.79
N TYR A 79 10.34 6.07 7.64
CA TYR A 79 9.05 5.38 7.54
C TYR A 79 8.17 5.65 8.76
N GLN A 80 8.71 5.51 9.97
CA GLN A 80 7.95 5.74 11.18
C GLN A 80 7.49 7.19 11.31
N ALA A 81 8.33 8.14 10.95
CA ALA A 81 7.98 9.55 10.98
C ALA A 81 6.83 9.87 10.00
N GLN A 82 6.94 9.40 8.78
CA GLN A 82 5.92 9.61 7.75
C GLN A 82 4.61 8.93 8.11
N ARG A 83 4.70 7.72 8.64
CA ARG A 83 3.53 6.94 9.07
C ARG A 83 2.76 7.66 10.17
N LEU A 84 3.45 8.15 11.18
CA LEU A 84 2.83 8.88 12.28
C LEU A 84 2.18 10.17 11.80
N GLU A 85 2.82 10.88 10.88
CA GLU A 85 2.28 12.10 10.32
C GLU A 85 0.93 11.86 9.63
N VAL A 86 0.84 10.82 8.81
CA VAL A 86 -0.42 10.47 8.13
C VAL A 86 -1.48 10.04 9.13
N HIS A 87 -1.12 9.23 10.12
CA HIS A 87 -2.07 8.83 11.15
C HIS A 87 -2.60 10.04 11.94
N ARG A 88 -1.76 11.04 12.23
CA ARG A 88 -2.21 12.27 12.88
C ARG A 88 -3.23 13.02 12.02
N GLU A 89 -2.96 13.12 10.72
CA GLU A 89 -3.89 13.75 9.78
C GLU A 89 -5.24 13.01 9.75
N VAL A 90 -5.21 11.68 9.72
CA VAL A 90 -6.43 10.87 9.73
C VAL A 90 -7.22 11.05 11.02
N ALA A 91 -6.55 11.08 12.16
CA ALA A 91 -7.19 11.31 13.45
C ALA A 91 -7.86 12.68 13.48
N GLU A 92 -7.17 13.70 12.99
CA GLU A 92 -7.69 15.07 12.93
C GLU A 92 -8.92 15.15 12.01
N MET A 93 -8.86 14.54 10.85
CA MET A 93 -9.97 14.49 9.90
C MET A 93 -11.19 13.75 10.48
N ALA A 94 -10.95 12.74 11.30
CA ALA A 94 -12.01 11.99 11.96
C ALA A 94 -12.54 12.67 13.22
N GLY A 95 -11.94 13.78 13.64
CA GLY A 95 -12.33 14.48 14.86
C GLY A 95 -12.01 13.71 16.13
N MET A 96 -11.00 12.85 16.11
CA MET A 96 -10.61 12.03 17.25
C MET A 96 -9.42 12.60 18.00
N GLU A 97 -9.44 12.43 19.32
CA GLU A 97 -8.27 12.71 20.13
C GLU A 97 -7.14 11.75 19.75
N TRP A 98 -5.91 12.24 19.71
CA TRP A 98 -4.77 11.43 19.32
C TRP A 98 -4.58 10.17 20.17
N ALA A 99 -4.73 10.29 21.49
CA ALA A 99 -4.62 9.16 22.39
C ALA A 99 -5.66 8.07 22.11
N GLU A 100 -6.91 8.50 21.86
CA GLU A 100 -8.00 7.60 21.50
C GLU A 100 -7.75 6.92 20.17
N TYR A 101 -7.28 7.68 19.18
CA TYR A 101 -6.93 7.14 17.87
C TYR A 101 -5.83 6.08 17.98
N CYS A 102 -4.78 6.36 18.73
CA CYS A 102 -3.67 5.41 18.93
C CYS A 102 -4.15 4.11 19.57
N GLU A 103 -5.03 4.21 20.55
CA GLU A 103 -5.58 3.04 21.21
C GLU A 103 -6.42 2.20 20.24
N LEU A 104 -7.27 2.85 19.46
CA LEU A 104 -8.14 2.18 18.49
C LEU A 104 -7.34 1.43 17.41
N HIS A 105 -6.24 2.02 16.94
CA HIS A 105 -5.42 1.45 15.87
C HIS A 105 -4.19 0.68 16.36
N GLY A 106 -4.06 0.50 17.67
CA GLY A 106 -2.94 -0.23 18.25
C GLY A 106 -1.59 0.42 18.05
N LEU A 107 -1.55 1.73 17.91
CA LEU A 107 -0.30 2.46 17.73
C LEU A 107 0.40 2.67 19.06
N LYS A 108 1.68 2.32 19.12
CA LYS A 108 2.51 2.56 20.28
C LYS A 108 3.27 3.86 20.08
N VAL A 109 2.77 4.92 20.68
CA VAL A 109 3.39 6.23 20.58
C VAL A 109 3.87 6.65 21.96
N LYS A 110 5.13 7.05 22.04
CA LYS A 110 5.66 7.67 23.24
C LYS A 110 5.23 9.13 23.25
N HIS A 111 4.56 9.49 24.30
CA HIS A 111 4.14 10.89 24.52
C HIS A 111 5.26 11.69 25.13
#